data_1291801fb007fc347e4d10866ee403e9
#
_entry.id   1291801fb007fc347e4d10866ee403e9
#
_cell.length_a   1.000
_cell.length_b   1.000
_cell.length_c   1.000
_cell.angle_alpha   90.00
_cell.angle_beta   90.00
_cell.angle_gamma   90.00
#
_symmetry.space_group_name_H-M   'P 1'
#
loop_
_entity.id
_entity.type
_entity.pdbx_description
1 polymer ?
#
loop_
_entity_poly.entity_id
_entity_poly.type
_entity_poly.pdbx_seq_one_letter_code
_entity_poly.pdbx_strand_id
1 'polypeptide(L)'
;RCLCWLNRLLYLAVDNEILRTNPVENVEYEKKTAPKHKYVTREEMKRILAMPLNEGRAELGRRAFIFSYFTGLAYADIKQLHPCHIGTTAEGRRFIRISRKKTGVEAFIPLHPIAEQILSLYNTTDMHSPVFPLPSRDSIWHEIREIGVILGRHDDLSYHQARHGFGVLLISESVSIESIAKMLSLIHISEPTRH
;
A
#
# COMPACT_ATOMS: atom_id res chain seq x y z
N ARG A 1 13.21 12.84 11.36
CA ARG A 1 14.30 11.97 10.86
C ARG A 1 15.66 12.35 11.41
N CYS A 2 16.06 13.63 11.40
CA CYS A 2 17.37 14.07 11.91
C CYS A 2 17.60 13.70 13.38
N LEU A 3 16.60 13.91 14.26
CA LEU A 3 16.69 13.56 15.68
C LEU A 3 16.91 12.05 15.94
N CYS A 4 16.30 11.18 15.12
CA CYS A 4 16.55 9.74 15.25
C CYS A 4 17.99 9.34 14.92
N TRP A 5 18.58 9.97 13.90
CA TRP A 5 19.97 9.75 13.53
C TRP A 5 20.94 10.31 14.58
N LEU A 6 20.68 11.52 15.06
CA LEU A 6 21.45 12.15 16.13
C LEU A 6 21.45 11.28 17.39
N ASN A 7 20.28 10.84 17.83
CA ASN A 7 20.12 9.98 19.00
C ASN A 7 20.90 8.66 18.84
N ARG A 8 20.85 8.04 17.65
CA ARG A 8 21.61 6.83 17.34
C ARG A 8 23.13 7.06 17.39
N LEU A 9 23.61 8.18 16.85
CA LEU A 9 25.01 8.54 16.92
C LEU A 9 25.49 8.80 18.35
N LEU A 10 24.66 9.44 19.17
CA LEU A 10 24.97 9.70 20.58
C LEU A 10 25.03 8.41 21.41
N TYR A 11 24.12 7.46 21.19
CA TYR A 11 24.24 6.14 21.82
C TYR A 11 25.50 5.39 21.36
N LEU A 12 25.86 5.47 20.09
CA LEU A 12 27.10 4.88 19.59
C LEU A 12 28.34 5.51 20.25
N ALA A 13 28.30 6.81 20.54
CA ALA A 13 29.37 7.52 21.27
C ALA A 13 29.41 7.09 22.75
N VAL A 14 28.29 6.77 23.37
CA VAL A 14 28.25 6.20 24.71
C VAL A 14 28.81 4.77 24.70
N ASP A 15 28.40 3.93 23.75
CA ASP A 15 28.86 2.54 23.60
C ASP A 15 30.39 2.46 23.36
N ASN A 16 30.96 3.49 22.71
CA ASN A 16 32.40 3.60 22.48
C ASN A 16 33.17 4.42 23.57
N GLU A 17 32.53 4.64 24.72
CA GLU A 17 33.08 5.34 25.89
C GLU A 17 33.53 6.81 25.60
N ILE A 18 33.11 7.41 24.49
CA ILE A 18 33.39 8.82 24.14
C ILE A 18 32.51 9.74 24.99
N LEU A 19 31.29 9.35 25.30
CA LEU A 19 30.37 10.06 26.17
C LEU A 19 29.97 9.16 27.35
N ARG A 20 29.79 9.75 28.52
CA ARG A 20 29.32 9.02 29.72
C ARG A 20 27.83 8.71 29.65
N THR A 21 27.04 9.63 29.09
CA THR A 21 25.58 9.51 28.97
C THR A 21 25.14 10.20 27.68
N ASN A 22 23.97 9.80 27.18
CA ASN A 22 23.38 10.47 26.02
C ASN A 22 22.75 11.81 26.44
N PRO A 23 23.26 12.97 25.98
CA PRO A 23 22.79 14.29 26.42
C PRO A 23 21.38 14.64 25.99
N VAL A 24 20.80 13.89 25.05
CA VAL A 24 19.41 14.12 24.56
C VAL A 24 18.42 13.06 25.06
N GLU A 25 18.83 12.17 25.94
CA GLU A 25 17.98 11.07 26.45
C GLU A 25 16.72 11.58 27.14
N ASN A 26 16.85 12.66 27.92
CA ASN A 26 15.77 13.26 28.70
C ASN A 26 15.20 14.53 28.06
N VAL A 27 15.51 14.83 26.81
CA VAL A 27 14.94 16.00 26.13
C VAL A 27 13.51 15.68 25.70
N GLU A 28 12.55 16.28 26.38
CA GLU A 28 11.17 16.24 25.96
C GLU A 28 10.98 17.07 24.67
N TYR A 29 10.55 16.42 23.61
CA TYR A 29 10.15 17.09 22.38
C TYR A 29 8.68 16.81 22.08
N GLU A 30 7.99 17.80 21.55
CA GLU A 30 6.61 17.65 21.12
C GLU A 30 6.51 16.51 20.11
N LYS A 31 5.94 15.39 20.53
CA LYS A 31 5.57 14.31 19.62
C LYS A 31 4.42 14.87 18.76
N LYS A 32 4.67 15.06 17.47
CA LYS A 32 3.59 15.35 16.52
C LYS A 32 2.50 14.32 16.74
N THR A 33 1.35 14.78 17.20
CA THR A 33 0.14 13.94 17.31
C THR A 33 -0.06 13.23 15.97
N ALA A 34 -0.14 11.90 15.99
CA ALA A 34 -0.34 11.13 14.78
C ALA A 34 -1.62 11.61 14.10
N PRO A 35 -1.63 11.89 12.78
CA PRO A 35 -2.84 12.29 12.08
C PRO A 35 -3.93 11.24 12.30
N LYS A 36 -5.15 11.71 12.61
CA LYS A 36 -6.28 10.87 13.08
C LYS A 36 -6.71 9.77 12.10
N HIS A 37 -6.45 9.90 10.79
CA HIS A 37 -6.87 8.92 9.78
C HIS A 37 -5.75 8.69 8.75
N LYS A 38 -5.06 7.56 8.87
CA LYS A 38 -4.01 7.15 7.92
C LYS A 38 -4.50 6.13 6.89
N TYR A 39 -5.81 6.00 6.70
CA TYR A 39 -6.42 5.04 5.77
C TYR A 39 -7.65 5.63 5.09
N VAL A 40 -8.13 4.98 4.06
CA VAL A 40 -9.38 5.31 3.36
C VAL A 40 -10.50 4.50 3.98
N THR A 41 -11.56 5.17 4.42
CA THR A 41 -12.73 4.52 5.01
C THR A 41 -13.60 3.86 3.94
N ARG A 42 -14.52 2.99 4.36
CA ARG A 42 -15.48 2.33 3.46
C ARG A 42 -16.42 3.35 2.80
N GLU A 43 -16.82 4.38 3.53
CA GLU A 43 -17.69 5.46 3.06
C GLU A 43 -16.98 6.34 2.02
N GLU A 44 -15.72 6.71 2.28
CA GLU A 44 -14.90 7.43 1.31
C GLU A 44 -14.70 6.61 0.04
N MET A 45 -14.43 5.30 0.17
CA MET A 45 -14.29 4.43 -0.99
C MET A 45 -15.58 4.31 -1.81
N LYS A 46 -16.76 4.24 -1.17
CA LYS A 46 -18.05 4.30 -1.88
C LYS A 46 -18.20 5.60 -2.66
N ARG A 47 -17.81 6.73 -2.08
CA ARG A 47 -17.83 8.03 -2.77
C ARG A 47 -16.85 8.07 -3.95
N ILE A 48 -15.63 7.51 -3.79
CA ILE A 48 -14.66 7.40 -4.88
C ILE A 48 -15.20 6.53 -6.02
N LEU A 49 -15.87 5.42 -5.72
CA LEU A 49 -16.49 4.54 -6.71
C LEU A 49 -17.61 5.22 -7.49
N ALA A 50 -18.42 6.06 -6.81
CA ALA A 50 -19.55 6.77 -7.39
C ALA A 50 -19.17 8.08 -8.07
N MET A 51 -17.92 8.54 -7.93
CA MET A 51 -17.46 9.83 -8.44
C MET A 51 -17.43 9.82 -9.97
N PRO A 52 -18.15 10.74 -10.64
CA PRO A 52 -18.01 10.92 -12.09
C PRO A 52 -16.66 11.56 -12.38
N LEU A 53 -15.79 10.86 -13.08
CA LEU A 53 -14.54 11.41 -13.57
C LEU A 53 -14.53 11.36 -15.10
N ASN A 54 -13.91 12.36 -15.68
CA ASN A 54 -13.66 12.39 -17.12
C ASN A 54 -12.66 11.28 -17.48
N GLU A 55 -12.69 10.85 -18.74
CA GLU A 55 -11.72 9.89 -19.27
C GLU A 55 -10.28 10.43 -19.18
N GLY A 56 -9.31 9.53 -19.27
CA GLY A 56 -7.90 9.91 -19.32
C GLY A 56 -7.13 9.59 -18.05
N ARG A 57 -6.15 10.44 -17.71
CA ARG A 57 -5.20 10.18 -16.62
C ARG A 57 -5.86 10.14 -15.23
N ALA A 58 -6.84 11.01 -15.00
CA ALA A 58 -7.58 11.06 -13.74
C ALA A 58 -8.34 9.74 -13.48
N GLU A 59 -9.01 9.22 -14.51
CA GLU A 59 -9.73 7.94 -14.42
C GLU A 59 -8.76 6.77 -14.23
N LEU A 60 -7.63 6.75 -14.95
CA LEU A 60 -6.58 5.76 -14.75
C LEU A 60 -6.04 5.77 -13.31
N GLY A 61 -5.79 6.98 -12.76
CA GLY A 61 -5.38 7.16 -11.38
C GLY A 61 -6.39 6.65 -10.37
N ARG A 62 -7.67 6.99 -10.57
CA ARG A 62 -8.78 6.52 -9.73
C ARG A 62 -8.90 5.00 -9.75
N ARG A 63 -8.89 4.37 -10.93
CA ARG A 63 -8.99 2.90 -11.06
C ARG A 63 -7.83 2.19 -10.40
N ALA A 64 -6.60 2.67 -10.61
CA ALA A 64 -5.43 2.12 -9.94
C ALA A 64 -5.47 2.32 -8.40
N PHE A 65 -6.04 3.44 -7.93
CA PHE A 65 -6.24 3.71 -6.51
C PHE A 65 -7.27 2.75 -5.89
N ILE A 66 -8.42 2.57 -6.55
CA ILE A 66 -9.44 1.60 -6.15
C ILE A 66 -8.85 0.19 -6.15
N PHE A 67 -8.07 -0.17 -7.17
CA PHE A 67 -7.38 -1.46 -7.25
C PHE A 67 -6.41 -1.67 -6.09
N SER A 68 -5.64 -0.62 -5.71
CA SER A 68 -4.79 -0.64 -4.52
C SER A 68 -5.56 -0.90 -3.23
N TYR A 69 -6.75 -0.29 -3.10
CA TYR A 69 -7.62 -0.48 -1.93
C TYR A 69 -8.16 -1.91 -1.80
N PHE A 70 -8.51 -2.57 -2.90
CA PHE A 70 -9.06 -3.93 -2.88
C PHE A 70 -8.02 -5.05 -3.00
N THR A 71 -6.74 -4.71 -3.24
CA THR A 71 -5.66 -5.71 -3.34
C THR A 71 -4.53 -5.49 -2.34
N GLY A 72 -4.47 -4.31 -1.71
CA GLY A 72 -3.35 -3.92 -0.86
C GLY A 72 -2.02 -3.77 -1.61
N LEU A 73 -2.00 -3.75 -2.94
CA LEU A 73 -0.80 -3.53 -3.73
C LEU A 73 -0.32 -2.08 -3.63
N ALA A 74 0.98 -1.88 -3.50
CA ALA A 74 1.57 -0.56 -3.60
C ALA A 74 1.59 -0.08 -5.05
N TYR A 75 1.66 1.23 -5.29
CA TYR A 75 1.72 1.79 -6.64
C TYR A 75 2.81 1.17 -7.51
N ALA A 76 3.99 0.93 -6.95
CA ALA A 76 5.10 0.32 -7.66
C ALA A 76 4.81 -1.12 -8.10
N ASP A 77 4.05 -1.89 -7.27
CA ASP A 77 3.66 -3.26 -7.58
C ASP A 77 2.57 -3.28 -8.65
N ILE A 78 1.58 -2.35 -8.58
CA ILE A 78 0.53 -2.20 -9.61
C ILE A 78 1.14 -1.83 -10.96
N LYS A 79 2.12 -0.92 -10.97
CA LYS A 79 2.80 -0.50 -12.19
C LYS A 79 3.58 -1.65 -12.87
N GLN A 80 4.03 -2.63 -12.09
CA GLN A 80 4.76 -3.80 -12.58
C GLN A 80 3.88 -5.05 -12.70
N LEU A 81 2.57 -4.91 -12.51
CA LEU A 81 1.65 -6.04 -12.64
C LEU A 81 1.55 -6.43 -14.11
N HIS A 82 1.89 -7.68 -14.43
CA HIS A 82 1.75 -8.28 -15.75
C HIS A 82 0.70 -9.39 -15.71
N PRO A 83 0.12 -9.78 -16.84
CA PRO A 83 -0.85 -10.87 -16.89
C PRO A 83 -0.33 -12.19 -16.30
N CYS A 84 0.97 -12.47 -16.40
CA CYS A 84 1.60 -13.68 -15.81
C CYS A 84 1.50 -13.74 -14.27
N HIS A 85 1.25 -12.61 -13.60
CA HIS A 85 1.03 -12.57 -12.15
C HIS A 85 -0.41 -12.90 -11.75
N ILE A 86 -1.32 -13.05 -12.72
CA ILE A 86 -2.74 -13.30 -12.48
C ILE A 86 -3.02 -14.77 -12.77
N GLY A 87 -3.43 -15.50 -11.74
CA GLY A 87 -3.79 -16.90 -11.84
C GLY A 87 -5.27 -17.15 -11.51
N THR A 88 -5.67 -18.41 -11.72
CA THR A 88 -7.00 -18.90 -11.34
C THR A 88 -6.82 -20.19 -10.54
N THR A 89 -7.51 -20.31 -9.41
CA THR A 89 -7.53 -21.56 -8.61
C THR A 89 -8.37 -22.64 -9.29
N ALA A 90 -8.29 -23.86 -8.79
CA ALA A 90 -9.09 -24.98 -9.28
C ALA A 90 -10.61 -24.71 -9.17
N GLU A 91 -11.02 -23.91 -8.17
CA GLU A 91 -12.41 -23.50 -7.94
C GLU A 91 -12.84 -22.28 -8.79
N GLY A 92 -11.99 -21.83 -9.73
CA GLY A 92 -12.29 -20.72 -10.62
C GLY A 92 -12.08 -19.33 -10.01
N ARG A 93 -11.53 -19.20 -8.80
CA ARG A 93 -11.27 -17.91 -8.16
C ARG A 93 -9.98 -17.31 -8.68
N ARG A 94 -10.03 -16.06 -9.10
CA ARG A 94 -8.83 -15.34 -9.56
C ARG A 94 -8.00 -14.82 -8.39
N PHE A 95 -6.68 -14.80 -8.57
CA PHE A 95 -5.73 -14.28 -7.60
C PHE A 95 -4.56 -13.58 -8.29
N ILE A 96 -3.84 -12.76 -7.52
CA ILE A 96 -2.55 -12.19 -7.91
C ILE A 96 -1.46 -12.87 -7.08
N ARG A 97 -0.40 -13.30 -7.77
CA ARG A 97 0.83 -13.80 -7.18
C ARG A 97 2.00 -12.97 -7.68
N ILE A 98 2.56 -12.15 -6.81
CA ILE A 98 3.60 -11.18 -7.19
C ILE A 98 4.66 -11.05 -6.11
N SER A 99 5.92 -10.95 -6.53
CA SER A 99 7.01 -10.59 -5.64
C SER A 99 7.04 -9.07 -5.44
N ARG A 100 6.97 -8.62 -4.18
CA ARG A 100 6.94 -7.20 -3.84
C ARG A 100 8.25 -6.51 -4.20
N LYS A 101 8.19 -5.43 -4.96
CA LYS A 101 9.38 -4.68 -5.40
C LYS A 101 10.27 -4.21 -4.25
N LYS A 102 9.70 -3.83 -3.11
CA LYS A 102 10.43 -3.27 -1.97
C LYS A 102 11.09 -4.34 -1.10
N THR A 103 10.47 -5.50 -0.95
CA THR A 103 10.88 -6.51 0.05
C THR A 103 11.30 -7.83 -0.56
N GLY A 104 11.02 -8.06 -1.85
CA GLY A 104 11.23 -9.35 -2.52
C GLY A 104 10.29 -10.46 -2.03
N VAL A 105 9.43 -10.18 -1.05
CA VAL A 105 8.53 -11.19 -0.49
C VAL A 105 7.35 -11.42 -1.42
N GLU A 106 7.03 -12.68 -1.66
CA GLU A 106 5.89 -13.08 -2.47
C GLU A 106 4.58 -12.79 -1.73
N ALA A 107 3.63 -12.19 -2.45
CA ALA A 107 2.28 -11.93 -1.98
C ALA A 107 1.29 -12.76 -2.80
N PHE A 108 0.37 -13.43 -2.13
CA PHE A 108 -0.78 -14.11 -2.72
C PHE A 108 -2.04 -13.37 -2.30
N ILE A 109 -2.77 -12.82 -3.27
CA ILE A 109 -3.91 -11.92 -3.03
C ILE A 109 -5.11 -12.43 -3.82
N PRO A 110 -6.12 -13.01 -3.17
CA PRO A 110 -7.40 -13.31 -3.81
C PRO A 110 -8.04 -12.02 -4.34
N LEU A 111 -8.58 -12.06 -5.54
CA LEU A 111 -9.17 -10.88 -6.15
C LEU A 111 -10.60 -10.66 -5.64
N HIS A 112 -10.86 -9.44 -5.21
CA HIS A 112 -12.20 -8.96 -4.94
C HIS A 112 -12.93 -8.68 -6.26
N PRO A 113 -14.28 -8.90 -6.39
CA PRO A 113 -15.01 -8.68 -7.63
C PRO A 113 -14.81 -7.29 -8.27
N ILE A 114 -14.69 -6.23 -7.46
CA ILE A 114 -14.39 -4.87 -7.96
C ILE A 114 -13.00 -4.82 -8.60
N ALA A 115 -12.01 -5.49 -8.03
CA ALA A 115 -10.67 -5.55 -8.62
C ALA A 115 -10.66 -6.35 -9.92
N GLU A 116 -11.45 -7.42 -10.03
CA GLU A 116 -11.64 -8.17 -11.27
C GLU A 116 -12.29 -7.34 -12.37
N GLN A 117 -13.34 -6.57 -12.03
CA GLN A 117 -13.98 -5.66 -12.97
C GLN A 117 -12.99 -4.61 -13.50
N ILE A 118 -12.14 -4.06 -12.63
CA ILE A 118 -11.10 -3.12 -13.06
C ILE A 118 -10.09 -3.81 -13.99
N LEU A 119 -9.64 -5.02 -13.64
CA LEU A 119 -8.71 -5.78 -14.49
C LEU A 119 -9.26 -6.05 -15.88
N SER A 120 -10.56 -6.31 -16.02
CA SER A 120 -11.19 -6.58 -17.32
C SER A 120 -11.16 -5.40 -18.29
N LEU A 121 -10.91 -4.19 -17.78
CA LEU A 121 -10.78 -2.96 -18.59
C LEU A 121 -9.37 -2.75 -19.16
N TYR A 122 -8.41 -3.59 -18.79
CA TYR A 122 -7.00 -3.41 -19.13
C TYR A 122 -6.40 -4.66 -19.77
N ASN A 123 -5.10 -4.59 -20.07
CA ASN A 123 -4.38 -5.72 -20.65
C ASN A 123 -4.32 -6.92 -19.70
N THR A 124 -4.88 -8.04 -20.12
CA THR A 124 -4.82 -9.32 -19.40
C THR A 124 -4.26 -10.47 -20.26
N THR A 125 -3.84 -10.20 -21.48
CA THR A 125 -3.45 -11.21 -22.49
C THR A 125 -2.00 -11.06 -22.95
N ASP A 126 -1.53 -9.82 -23.17
CA ASP A 126 -0.15 -9.58 -23.58
C ASP A 126 0.80 -9.68 -22.38
N MET A 127 1.55 -10.78 -22.31
CA MET A 127 2.47 -11.07 -21.21
C MET A 127 3.69 -10.13 -21.14
N HIS A 128 3.98 -9.41 -22.21
CA HIS A 128 5.14 -8.51 -22.30
C HIS A 128 4.82 -7.09 -21.81
N SER A 129 3.55 -6.72 -21.81
CA SER A 129 3.10 -5.40 -21.39
C SER A 129 2.49 -5.44 -19.99
N PRO A 130 2.65 -4.38 -19.17
CA PRO A 130 1.98 -4.31 -17.87
C PRO A 130 0.46 -4.23 -18.05
N VAL A 131 -0.27 -4.70 -17.04
CA VAL A 131 -1.74 -4.64 -17.02
C VAL A 131 -2.22 -3.19 -17.08
N PHE A 132 -1.61 -2.31 -16.28
CA PHE A 132 -1.99 -0.90 -16.22
C PHE A 132 -0.92 -0.01 -16.89
N PRO A 133 -1.30 0.87 -17.84
CA PRO A 133 -0.38 1.82 -18.48
C PRO A 133 -0.08 3.01 -17.54
N LEU A 134 0.41 2.73 -16.32
CA LEU A 134 0.62 3.74 -15.29
C LEU A 134 1.89 4.59 -15.59
N PRO A 135 1.79 5.93 -15.48
CA PRO A 135 2.92 6.83 -15.64
C PRO A 135 3.92 6.72 -14.47
N SER A 136 4.75 7.73 -14.26
CA SER A 136 5.55 7.84 -13.04
C SER A 136 4.65 8.15 -11.84
N ARG A 137 5.12 7.83 -10.62
CA ARG A 137 4.39 8.12 -9.39
C ARG A 137 4.09 9.63 -9.25
N ASP A 138 5.06 10.46 -9.59
CA ASP A 138 4.92 11.90 -9.44
C ASP A 138 3.92 12.50 -10.44
N SER A 139 3.83 11.88 -11.63
CA SER A 139 2.87 12.31 -12.66
C SER A 139 1.41 12.01 -12.32
N ILE A 140 1.13 10.96 -11.50
CA ILE A 140 -0.25 10.57 -11.14
C ILE A 140 -0.65 11.05 -9.75
N TRP A 141 0.31 11.59 -8.99
CA TRP A 141 0.05 12.03 -7.62
C TRP A 141 -0.93 13.19 -7.55
N HIS A 142 -0.91 14.07 -8.55
CA HIS A 142 -1.80 15.23 -8.64
C HIS A 142 -3.27 14.80 -8.73
N GLU A 143 -3.59 13.84 -9.58
CA GLU A 143 -4.94 13.32 -9.76
C GLU A 143 -5.48 12.65 -8.47
N ILE A 144 -4.62 11.95 -7.73
CA ILE A 144 -5.01 11.35 -6.45
C ILE A 144 -5.26 12.41 -5.38
N ARG A 145 -4.48 13.47 -5.38
CA ARG A 145 -4.67 14.61 -4.47
C ARG A 145 -6.00 15.32 -4.74
N GLU A 146 -6.36 15.53 -6.01
CA GLU A 146 -7.65 16.13 -6.39
C GLU A 146 -8.83 15.30 -5.89
N ILE A 147 -8.77 13.98 -5.98
CA ILE A 147 -9.78 13.10 -5.39
C ILE A 147 -9.91 13.36 -3.89
N GLY A 148 -8.80 13.53 -3.17
CA GLY A 148 -8.79 13.88 -1.75
C GLY A 148 -9.50 15.23 -1.47
N VAL A 149 -9.25 16.23 -2.30
CA VAL A 149 -9.91 17.55 -2.20
C VAL A 149 -11.43 17.42 -2.41
N ILE A 150 -11.86 16.69 -3.43
CA ILE A 150 -13.30 16.44 -3.72
C ILE A 150 -13.97 15.69 -2.55
N LEU A 151 -13.25 14.81 -1.87
CA LEU A 151 -13.74 14.13 -0.66
C LEU A 151 -13.83 15.06 0.57
N GLY A 152 -13.25 16.26 0.52
CA GLY A 152 -13.16 17.18 1.64
C GLY A 152 -12.12 16.79 2.69
N ARG A 153 -11.07 16.05 2.29
CA ARG A 153 -10.00 15.67 3.21
C ARG A 153 -9.05 16.83 3.49
N HIS A 154 -8.59 16.92 4.73
CA HIS A 154 -7.55 17.87 5.13
C HIS A 154 -6.13 17.36 4.87
N ASP A 155 -5.96 16.04 4.66
CA ASP A 155 -4.70 15.39 4.37
C ASP A 155 -4.63 14.93 2.90
N ASP A 156 -3.42 14.92 2.35
CA ASP A 156 -3.21 14.44 0.99
C ASP A 156 -3.53 12.94 0.87
N LEU A 157 -4.40 12.60 -0.05
CA LEU A 157 -4.72 11.21 -0.37
C LEU A 157 -3.52 10.54 -1.03
N SER A 158 -3.27 9.27 -0.69
CA SER A 158 -2.13 8.51 -1.21
C SER A 158 -2.42 7.03 -1.35
N TYR A 159 -1.71 6.35 -2.26
CA TYR A 159 -1.80 4.87 -2.40
C TYR A 159 -1.45 4.12 -1.12
N HIS A 160 -0.65 4.73 -0.24
CA HIS A 160 -0.34 4.14 1.06
C HIS A 160 -1.58 4.07 1.96
N GLN A 161 -2.40 5.11 1.94
CA GLN A 161 -3.68 5.13 2.66
C GLN A 161 -4.71 4.16 2.06
N ALA A 162 -4.73 3.97 0.72
CA ALA A 162 -5.53 2.94 0.08
C ALA A 162 -5.13 1.54 0.58
N ARG A 163 -3.83 1.24 0.60
CA ARG A 163 -3.30 -0.02 1.12
C ARG A 163 -3.60 -0.23 2.62
N HIS A 164 -3.56 0.82 3.44
CA HIS A 164 -4.01 0.74 4.82
C HIS A 164 -5.50 0.46 4.92
N GLY A 165 -6.32 1.07 4.04
CA GLY A 165 -7.74 0.78 3.91
C GLY A 165 -8.03 -0.69 3.61
N PHE A 166 -7.22 -1.33 2.76
CA PHE A 166 -7.30 -2.79 2.53
C PHE A 166 -7.13 -3.58 3.83
N GLY A 167 -6.10 -3.26 4.62
CA GLY A 167 -5.91 -3.92 5.91
C GLY A 167 -7.11 -3.76 6.86
N VAL A 168 -7.66 -2.54 6.95
CA VAL A 168 -8.86 -2.25 7.76
C VAL A 168 -10.08 -3.01 7.22
N LEU A 169 -10.26 -3.06 5.90
CA LEU A 169 -11.34 -3.81 5.26
C LEU A 169 -11.27 -5.30 5.64
N LEU A 170 -10.10 -5.92 5.52
CA LEU A 170 -9.93 -7.35 5.86
C LEU A 170 -10.17 -7.64 7.35
N ILE A 171 -9.74 -6.74 8.24
CA ILE A 171 -10.03 -6.85 9.68
C ILE A 171 -11.55 -6.80 9.93
N SER A 172 -12.26 -5.88 9.25
CA SER A 172 -13.72 -5.77 9.37
C SER A 172 -14.48 -6.98 8.84
N GLU A 173 -13.89 -7.73 7.91
CA GLU A 173 -14.41 -8.99 7.38
C GLU A 173 -13.91 -10.23 8.17
N SER A 174 -13.35 -10.01 9.36
CA SER A 174 -12.86 -11.08 10.26
C SER A 174 -11.75 -11.96 9.68
N VAL A 175 -10.96 -11.43 8.75
CA VAL A 175 -9.76 -12.11 8.24
C VAL A 175 -8.66 -12.06 9.32
N SER A 176 -7.97 -13.18 9.55
CA SER A 176 -6.92 -13.25 10.56
C SER A 176 -5.75 -12.29 10.28
N ILE A 177 -5.16 -11.75 11.34
CA ILE A 177 -4.03 -10.81 11.24
C ILE A 177 -2.84 -11.44 10.50
N GLU A 178 -2.60 -12.74 10.70
CA GLU A 178 -1.53 -13.48 10.03
C GLU A 178 -1.78 -13.55 8.51
N SER A 179 -3.02 -13.80 8.09
CA SER A 179 -3.41 -13.80 6.67
C SER A 179 -3.25 -12.42 6.05
N ILE A 180 -3.67 -11.38 6.75
CA ILE A 180 -3.50 -9.98 6.32
C ILE A 180 -2.00 -9.65 6.19
N ALA A 181 -1.19 -10.04 7.17
CA ALA A 181 0.24 -9.81 7.16
C ALA A 181 0.94 -10.52 5.98
N LYS A 182 0.53 -11.75 5.64
CA LYS A 182 0.99 -12.47 4.43
C LYS A 182 0.60 -11.75 3.15
N MET A 183 -0.66 -11.36 3.00
CA MET A 183 -1.14 -10.61 1.82
C MET A 183 -0.42 -9.27 1.66
N LEU A 184 -0.15 -8.57 2.76
CA LEU A 184 0.60 -7.31 2.75
C LEU A 184 2.12 -7.50 2.75
N SER A 185 2.62 -8.73 2.84
CA SER A 185 4.05 -9.04 2.97
C SER A 185 4.73 -8.25 4.09
N LEU A 186 4.08 -8.18 5.26
CA LEU A 186 4.56 -7.45 6.43
C LEU A 186 5.38 -8.34 7.38
N ILE A 187 5.22 -9.66 7.30
CA ILE A 187 5.92 -10.63 8.14
C ILE A 187 6.74 -11.55 7.26
N HIS A 188 8.04 -11.60 7.50
CA HIS A 188 8.91 -12.70 7.12
C HIS A 188 8.64 -13.84 8.13
N ILE A 189 7.83 -14.81 7.75
CA ILE A 189 7.80 -16.06 8.51
C ILE A 189 9.03 -16.84 8.07
N SER A 190 10.15 -16.70 8.79
CA SER A 190 11.17 -17.73 8.82
C SER A 190 10.48 -18.97 9.37
N GLU A 191 10.33 -20.02 8.56
CA GLU A 191 9.95 -21.33 9.07
C GLU A 191 10.91 -21.69 10.20
N PRO A 192 10.41 -22.18 11.36
CA PRO A 192 11.29 -22.67 12.38
C PRO A 192 12.05 -23.84 11.77
N THR A 193 13.36 -23.68 11.63
CA THR A 193 14.29 -24.77 11.30
C THR A 193 14.04 -25.87 12.30
N ARG A 194 13.42 -26.95 11.88
CA ARG A 194 13.37 -28.21 12.65
C ARG A 194 14.80 -28.73 12.72
N HIS A 195 15.39 -28.61 13.89
CA HIS A 195 16.55 -29.41 14.30
C HIS A 195 16.10 -30.77 14.77
#